data_94402870c727ad1f2c05f59fd856a9c2
#
_entry.id   94402870c727ad1f2c05f59fd856a9c2
#
_cell.length_a   1.000
_cell.length_b   1.000
_cell.length_c   1.000
_cell.angle_alpha   90.00
_cell.angle_beta   90.00
_cell.angle_gamma   90.00
#
_symmetry.space_group_name_H-M   'P 1'
#
loop_
_entity.id
_entity.type
_entity.pdbx_description
1 polymer ?
#
loop_
_entity_poly.entity_id
_entity_poly.type
_entity_poly.pdbx_seq_one_letter_code
_entity_poly.pdbx_strand_id
1 'polypeptide(L)'
;MMLYAIIALVVLAVLLGLYMLSRVVVVPSNLTGLVAGSTRNGEIKIIRPGGRDFVLPIIQSIQYLPFTQNTIGFRVTAEDENKINVDVSAVAAVKVGDSDEQVRAAAKRFLGKPNTDQAIADSARNALIGSLRSIVGHMTITDLISDRDALQQNVFDDAKSVMANMGLEIDVLQISEITDEGGYIESLGVPEQQRVEKDARIARANAEREAKDAEVTSRQQIAER
;
A
#
# COMPACT_ATOMS: atom_id res chain seq x y z
N MET A 1 -32.01 -1.95 -63.83
CA MET A 1 -30.69 -2.43 -63.48
C MET A 1 -29.91 -1.41 -62.62
N MET A 2 -29.67 -0.18 -63.08
CA MET A 2 -28.91 0.86 -62.29
C MET A 2 -29.57 1.22 -60.96
N LEU A 3 -30.89 1.34 -60.87
CA LEU A 3 -31.59 1.65 -59.60
C LEU A 3 -31.39 0.57 -58.53
N TYR A 4 -31.45 -0.68 -58.89
CA TYR A 4 -31.20 -1.81 -57.96
C TYR A 4 -29.76 -1.88 -57.50
N ALA A 5 -28.79 -1.52 -58.35
CA ALA A 5 -27.39 -1.45 -58.02
C ALA A 5 -27.11 -0.30 -56.99
N ILE A 6 -27.76 0.84 -57.16
CA ILE A 6 -27.66 1.97 -56.21
C ILE A 6 -28.26 1.61 -54.87
N ILE A 7 -29.46 0.98 -54.84
CA ILE A 7 -30.09 0.53 -53.59
C ILE A 7 -29.24 -0.49 -52.88
N ALA A 8 -28.67 -1.48 -53.58
CA ALA A 8 -27.79 -2.47 -52.99
C ALA A 8 -26.53 -1.85 -52.40
N LEU A 9 -25.95 -0.86 -53.04
CA LEU A 9 -24.76 -0.13 -52.57
C LEU A 9 -25.06 0.69 -51.31
N VAL A 10 -26.25 1.36 -51.26
CA VAL A 10 -26.70 2.09 -50.06
C VAL A 10 -26.95 1.15 -48.89
N VAL A 11 -27.61 0.01 -49.11
CA VAL A 11 -27.86 -1.00 -48.08
C VAL A 11 -26.54 -1.57 -47.55
N LEU A 12 -25.60 -1.87 -48.45
CA LEU A 12 -24.27 -2.34 -48.05
C LEU A 12 -23.52 -1.29 -47.22
N ALA A 13 -23.56 -0.01 -47.61
CA ALA A 13 -22.94 1.08 -46.87
C ALA A 13 -23.56 1.25 -45.45
N VAL A 14 -24.88 1.16 -45.33
CA VAL A 14 -25.59 1.22 -44.05
C VAL A 14 -25.24 0.03 -43.16
N LEU A 15 -25.21 -1.18 -43.71
CA LEU A 15 -24.77 -2.38 -42.97
C LEU A 15 -23.31 -2.30 -42.49
N LEU A 16 -22.43 -1.75 -43.35
CA LEU A 16 -21.04 -1.55 -43.00
C LEU A 16 -20.87 -0.46 -41.95
N GLY A 17 -21.68 0.61 -42.01
CA GLY A 17 -21.75 1.65 -40.98
C GLY A 17 -22.24 1.11 -39.63
N LEU A 18 -23.32 0.33 -39.62
CA LEU A 18 -23.83 -0.34 -38.40
C LEU A 18 -22.82 -1.35 -37.82
N TYR A 19 -22.15 -2.10 -38.67
CA TYR A 19 -21.08 -3.00 -38.26
C TYR A 19 -19.91 -2.23 -37.63
N MET A 20 -19.50 -1.12 -38.20
CA MET A 20 -18.45 -0.25 -37.64
C MET A 20 -18.86 0.34 -36.29
N LEU A 21 -20.09 0.84 -36.14
CA LEU A 21 -20.59 1.38 -34.87
C LEU A 21 -20.66 0.31 -33.74
N SER A 22 -20.94 -0.94 -34.09
CA SER A 22 -20.98 -2.05 -33.11
C SER A 22 -19.58 -2.43 -32.56
N ARG A 23 -18.52 -1.88 -33.11
CA ARG A 23 -17.11 -2.17 -32.73
C ARG A 23 -16.47 -1.13 -31.83
N VAL A 24 -17.24 -0.16 -31.35
CA VAL A 24 -16.78 0.76 -30.30
C VAL A 24 -16.80 0.04 -28.96
N VAL A 25 -15.62 -0.15 -28.39
CA VAL A 25 -15.45 -0.73 -27.05
C VAL A 25 -15.40 0.41 -26.03
N VAL A 26 -16.21 0.28 -25.00
CA VAL A 26 -16.19 1.18 -23.83
C VAL A 26 -15.48 0.44 -22.68
N VAL A 27 -14.42 1.03 -22.18
CA VAL A 27 -13.67 0.46 -21.04
C VAL A 27 -14.36 0.89 -19.75
N PRO A 28 -14.71 -0.05 -18.84
CA PRO A 28 -15.25 0.29 -17.52
C PRO A 28 -14.29 1.17 -16.73
N SER A 29 -14.84 1.98 -15.81
CA SER A 29 -14.04 2.95 -15.02
C SER A 29 -13.06 2.31 -14.02
N ASN A 30 -13.22 1.03 -13.72
CA ASN A 30 -12.34 0.26 -12.82
C ASN A 30 -11.27 -0.55 -13.58
N LEU A 31 -11.23 -0.46 -14.91
CA LEU A 31 -10.31 -1.22 -15.77
C LEU A 31 -9.58 -0.29 -16.72
N THR A 32 -8.35 -0.64 -17.04
CA THR A 32 -7.60 -0.07 -18.16
C THR A 32 -7.62 -1.04 -19.32
N GLY A 33 -8.08 -0.57 -20.48
CA GLY A 33 -8.09 -1.36 -21.73
C GLY A 33 -6.72 -1.31 -22.39
N LEU A 34 -6.19 -2.46 -22.75
CA LEU A 34 -4.91 -2.62 -23.43
C LEU A 34 -5.16 -3.30 -24.77
N VAL A 35 -4.96 -2.56 -25.86
CA VAL A 35 -5.16 -3.03 -27.23
C VAL A 35 -3.81 -3.43 -27.82
N ALA A 36 -3.64 -4.72 -28.06
CA ALA A 36 -2.48 -5.27 -28.78
C ALA A 36 -2.79 -5.38 -30.26
N GLY A 37 -1.76 -5.22 -31.11
CA GLY A 37 -1.88 -5.33 -32.57
C GLY A 37 -2.27 -4.02 -33.29
N SER A 38 -2.37 -2.90 -32.57
CA SER A 38 -2.80 -1.62 -33.14
C SER A 38 -1.70 -0.86 -33.87
N THR A 39 -0.43 -1.11 -33.56
CA THR A 39 0.67 -0.29 -34.05
C THR A 39 1.69 -1.14 -34.81
N ARG A 40 2.24 -0.57 -35.89
CA ARG A 40 3.26 -1.18 -36.74
C ARG A 40 4.54 -1.57 -35.99
N ASN A 41 4.78 -0.96 -34.83
CA ASN A 41 5.92 -1.21 -33.92
C ASN A 41 5.62 -2.18 -32.77
N GLY A 42 4.43 -2.79 -32.73
CA GLY A 42 4.06 -3.72 -31.64
C GLY A 42 3.78 -3.06 -30.28
N GLU A 43 3.64 -1.72 -30.25
CA GLU A 43 3.29 -1.02 -29.02
C GLU A 43 1.83 -1.27 -28.61
N ILE A 44 1.62 -1.48 -27.31
CA ILE A 44 0.29 -1.64 -26.73
C ILE A 44 -0.35 -0.26 -26.62
N LYS A 45 -1.52 -0.08 -27.24
CA LYS A 45 -2.34 1.12 -27.08
C LYS A 45 -3.11 1.03 -25.77
N ILE A 46 -3.02 2.07 -24.94
CA ILE A 46 -3.66 2.17 -23.65
C ILE A 46 -4.95 2.95 -23.79
N ILE A 47 -6.07 2.37 -23.35
CA ILE A 47 -7.36 3.05 -23.23
C ILE A 47 -7.60 3.27 -21.73
N ARG A 48 -7.63 4.52 -21.31
CA ARG A 48 -7.84 4.90 -19.91
C ARG A 48 -9.23 4.49 -19.41
N PRO A 49 -9.41 4.33 -18.09
CA PRO A 49 -10.70 4.02 -17.48
C PRO A 49 -11.80 4.98 -17.94
N GLY A 50 -12.96 4.44 -18.32
CA GLY A 50 -14.08 5.23 -18.90
C GLY A 50 -13.89 5.70 -20.34
N GLY A 51 -12.73 5.41 -20.95
CA GLY A 51 -12.44 5.75 -22.35
C GLY A 51 -13.21 4.88 -23.35
N ARG A 52 -13.28 5.38 -24.58
CA ARG A 52 -13.89 4.66 -25.73
C ARG A 52 -12.85 4.58 -26.83
N ASP A 53 -12.80 3.43 -27.49
CA ASP A 53 -11.94 3.27 -28.66
C ASP A 53 -12.55 2.29 -29.64
N PHE A 54 -12.08 2.39 -30.88
CA PHE A 54 -12.48 1.48 -31.95
C PHE A 54 -11.48 0.33 -32.06
N VAL A 55 -11.96 -0.90 -31.86
CA VAL A 55 -11.13 -2.09 -31.89
C VAL A 55 -11.56 -3.00 -33.06
N LEU A 56 -10.59 -3.33 -33.92
CA LEU A 56 -10.78 -4.26 -35.03
C LEU A 56 -10.45 -5.69 -34.57
N PRO A 57 -11.45 -6.55 -34.31
CA PRO A 57 -11.22 -7.86 -33.68
C PRO A 57 -10.45 -8.87 -34.54
N ILE A 58 -10.27 -8.57 -35.82
CA ILE A 58 -9.51 -9.43 -36.75
C ILE A 58 -8.00 -9.23 -36.57
N ILE A 59 -7.59 -8.01 -36.19
CA ILE A 59 -6.18 -7.59 -36.16
C ILE A 59 -5.74 -7.19 -34.74
N GLN A 60 -6.71 -6.86 -33.87
CA GLN A 60 -6.46 -6.32 -32.55
C GLN A 60 -7.13 -7.19 -31.48
N SER A 61 -6.44 -7.40 -30.38
CA SER A 61 -6.99 -8.00 -29.17
C SER A 61 -7.02 -6.98 -28.04
N ILE A 62 -8.15 -6.91 -27.32
CA ILE A 62 -8.24 -6.09 -26.11
C ILE A 62 -8.15 -6.99 -24.88
N GLN A 63 -7.33 -6.56 -23.95
CA GLN A 63 -7.23 -7.17 -22.61
C GLN A 63 -7.42 -6.09 -21.57
N TYR A 64 -7.90 -6.46 -20.40
CA TYR A 64 -8.21 -5.54 -19.34
C TYR A 64 -7.23 -5.74 -18.18
N LEU A 65 -6.68 -4.64 -17.68
CA LEU A 65 -5.87 -4.61 -16.48
C LEU A 65 -6.69 -3.93 -15.38
N PRO A 66 -6.85 -4.53 -14.20
CA PRO A 66 -7.54 -3.90 -13.08
C PRO A 66 -6.80 -2.63 -12.65
N PHE A 67 -7.58 -1.57 -12.44
CA PHE A 67 -7.10 -0.25 -12.03
C PHE A 67 -7.62 0.12 -10.65
N THR A 68 -8.01 -0.90 -9.89
CA THR A 68 -8.50 -0.77 -8.52
C THR A 68 -7.34 -0.84 -7.53
N GLN A 69 -7.51 -0.15 -6.41
CA GLN A 69 -6.60 -0.21 -5.28
C GLN A 69 -6.79 -1.53 -4.53
N ASN A 70 -5.72 -2.23 -4.25
CA ASN A 70 -5.69 -3.45 -3.47
C ASN A 70 -5.07 -3.17 -2.09
N THR A 71 -5.79 -3.48 -1.04
CA THR A 71 -5.26 -3.42 0.33
C THR A 71 -4.65 -4.77 0.70
N ILE A 72 -3.38 -4.75 1.09
CA ILE A 72 -2.56 -5.93 1.35
C ILE A 72 -2.07 -5.88 2.79
N GLY A 73 -2.55 -6.79 3.63
CA GLY A 73 -1.95 -7.04 4.94
C GLY A 73 -0.81 -8.06 4.83
N PHE A 74 0.28 -7.81 5.52
CA PHE A 74 1.42 -8.73 5.57
C PHE A 74 2.12 -8.68 6.91
N ARG A 75 2.80 -9.77 7.26
CA ARG A 75 3.62 -9.91 8.47
C ARG A 75 4.98 -10.43 8.08
N VAL A 76 5.99 -9.96 8.77
CA VAL A 76 7.39 -10.36 8.58
C VAL A 76 8.00 -10.65 9.92
N THR A 77 8.59 -11.84 10.04
CA THR A 77 9.53 -12.17 11.11
C THR A 77 10.93 -11.93 10.57
N ALA A 78 11.71 -11.10 11.23
CA ALA A 78 13.08 -10.79 10.87
C ALA A 78 13.94 -10.56 12.12
N GLU A 79 15.24 -10.75 11.99
CA GLU A 79 16.20 -10.37 13.02
C GLU A 79 16.56 -8.89 12.87
N ASP A 80 16.59 -8.18 13.99
CA ASP A 80 17.11 -6.80 14.06
C ASP A 80 18.65 -6.76 13.96
N GLU A 81 19.25 -5.57 14.03
CA GLU A 81 20.71 -5.41 14.04
C GLU A 81 21.40 -6.20 15.16
N ASN A 82 20.74 -6.39 16.30
CA ASN A 82 21.23 -7.10 17.49
C ASN A 82 20.90 -8.61 17.48
N LYS A 83 20.37 -9.15 16.37
CA LYS A 83 19.96 -10.57 16.24
C LYS A 83 18.77 -10.96 17.12
N ILE A 84 17.91 -10.02 17.42
CA ILE A 84 16.66 -10.25 18.13
C ILE A 84 15.55 -10.49 17.09
N ASN A 85 14.78 -11.56 17.24
CA ASN A 85 13.63 -11.84 16.38
C ASN A 85 12.51 -10.86 16.66
N VAL A 86 12.09 -10.14 15.63
CA VAL A 86 11.01 -9.16 15.66
C VAL A 86 9.95 -9.53 14.65
N ASP A 87 8.71 -9.52 15.07
CA ASP A 87 7.53 -9.66 14.21
C ASP A 87 6.92 -8.28 13.92
N VAL A 88 6.93 -7.90 12.65
CA VAL A 88 6.32 -6.65 12.21
C VAL A 88 5.14 -6.94 11.32
N SER A 89 3.98 -6.40 11.69
CA SER A 89 2.76 -6.44 10.88
C SER A 89 2.52 -5.09 10.23
N ALA A 90 2.17 -5.09 8.96
CA ALA A 90 1.92 -3.88 8.19
C ALA A 90 0.78 -4.05 7.20
N VAL A 91 0.21 -2.94 6.79
CA VAL A 91 -0.83 -2.85 5.76
C VAL A 91 -0.39 -1.85 4.70
N ALA A 92 -0.52 -2.21 3.44
CA ALA A 92 -0.25 -1.32 2.33
C ALA A 92 -1.42 -1.31 1.35
N ALA A 93 -1.66 -0.14 0.77
CA ALA A 93 -2.59 0.05 -0.34
C ALA A 93 -1.78 0.23 -1.62
N VAL A 94 -1.99 -0.65 -2.59
CA VAL A 94 -1.23 -0.71 -3.84
C VAL A 94 -2.18 -0.69 -5.02
N LYS A 95 -1.82 0.04 -6.06
CA LYS A 95 -2.53 0.10 -7.35
C LYS A 95 -1.57 -0.02 -8.52
N VAL A 96 -2.10 -0.17 -9.72
CA VAL A 96 -1.32 0.03 -10.95
C VAL A 96 -1.05 1.53 -11.10
N GLY A 97 0.17 1.91 -11.44
CA GLY A 97 0.55 3.31 -11.58
C GLY A 97 -0.16 4.01 -12.73
N ASP A 98 -0.31 5.33 -12.60
CA ASP A 98 -1.11 6.17 -13.50
C ASP A 98 -0.41 6.50 -14.82
N SER A 99 0.93 6.36 -14.89
CA SER A 99 1.68 6.68 -16.10
C SER A 99 1.58 5.56 -17.14
N ASP A 100 1.60 5.93 -18.41
CA ASP A 100 1.56 4.98 -19.53
C ASP A 100 2.73 3.97 -19.47
N GLU A 101 3.88 4.40 -18.96
CA GLU A 101 5.04 3.54 -18.78
C GLU A 101 4.80 2.47 -17.69
N GLN A 102 4.24 2.87 -16.54
CA GLN A 102 3.88 1.96 -15.47
C GLN A 102 2.77 0.99 -15.89
N VAL A 103 1.75 1.48 -16.57
CA VAL A 103 0.69 0.62 -17.13
C VAL A 103 1.26 -0.43 -18.09
N ARG A 104 2.21 -0.05 -18.96
CA ARG A 104 2.89 -1.00 -19.87
C ARG A 104 3.76 -2.00 -19.11
N ALA A 105 4.46 -1.57 -18.06
CA ALA A 105 5.27 -2.44 -17.20
C ALA A 105 4.39 -3.47 -16.48
N ALA A 106 3.29 -3.03 -15.87
CA ALA A 106 2.31 -3.89 -15.24
C ALA A 106 1.65 -4.86 -16.24
N ALA A 107 1.29 -4.37 -17.42
CA ALA A 107 0.73 -5.18 -18.49
C ALA A 107 1.66 -6.32 -18.89
N LYS A 108 2.93 -6.04 -19.16
CA LYS A 108 3.93 -7.05 -19.53
C LYS A 108 4.08 -8.16 -18.48
N ARG A 109 3.85 -7.86 -17.22
CA ARG A 109 4.08 -8.79 -16.10
C ARG A 109 2.83 -9.54 -15.67
N PHE A 110 1.68 -8.91 -15.71
CA PHE A 110 0.45 -9.43 -15.12
C PHE A 110 -0.63 -9.82 -16.13
N LEU A 111 -0.58 -9.28 -17.35
CA LEU A 111 -1.56 -9.62 -18.38
C LEU A 111 -1.50 -11.11 -18.73
N GLY A 112 -2.67 -11.69 -18.95
CA GLY A 112 -2.79 -13.11 -19.34
C GLY A 112 -2.68 -14.10 -18.18
N LYS A 113 -2.47 -13.64 -16.94
CA LYS A 113 -2.54 -14.51 -15.77
C LYS A 113 -4.00 -14.72 -15.35
N PRO A 114 -4.42 -15.93 -14.99
CA PRO A 114 -5.69 -16.15 -14.33
C PRO A 114 -5.65 -15.37 -13.01
N ASN A 115 -6.70 -14.60 -12.69
CA ASN A 115 -6.77 -13.74 -11.50
C ASN A 115 -5.64 -12.68 -11.43
N THR A 116 -5.63 -11.78 -12.38
CA THR A 116 -4.64 -10.69 -12.47
C THR A 116 -4.57 -9.87 -11.17
N ASP A 117 -5.69 -9.58 -10.51
CA ASP A 117 -5.74 -8.89 -9.20
C ASP A 117 -4.94 -9.61 -8.12
N GLN A 118 -5.13 -10.92 -8.01
CA GLN A 118 -4.40 -11.76 -7.06
C GLN A 118 -2.89 -11.77 -7.38
N ALA A 119 -2.53 -11.89 -8.65
CA ALA A 119 -1.13 -11.89 -9.07
C ALA A 119 -0.43 -10.56 -8.78
N ILE A 120 -1.13 -9.43 -8.91
CA ILE A 120 -0.65 -8.11 -8.50
C ILE A 120 -0.47 -8.06 -6.99
N ALA A 121 -1.50 -8.45 -6.21
CA ALA A 121 -1.47 -8.44 -4.76
C ALA A 121 -0.33 -9.32 -4.20
N ASP A 122 -0.14 -10.53 -4.73
CA ASP A 122 0.92 -11.44 -4.27
C ASP A 122 2.33 -10.93 -4.63
N SER A 123 2.49 -10.36 -5.82
CA SER A 123 3.77 -9.77 -6.23
C SER A 123 4.13 -8.56 -5.38
N ALA A 124 3.14 -7.70 -5.10
CA ALA A 124 3.30 -6.53 -4.24
C ALA A 124 3.61 -6.95 -2.79
N ARG A 125 2.88 -7.94 -2.26
CA ARG A 125 3.14 -8.49 -0.92
C ARG A 125 4.56 -9.00 -0.77
N ASN A 126 5.05 -9.78 -1.74
CA ASN A 126 6.39 -10.33 -1.69
C ASN A 126 7.47 -9.24 -1.75
N ALA A 127 7.27 -8.20 -2.53
CA ALA A 127 8.18 -7.06 -2.60
C ALA A 127 8.19 -6.29 -1.27
N LEU A 128 7.02 -6.00 -0.68
CA LEU A 128 6.89 -5.32 0.62
C LEU A 128 7.52 -6.13 1.75
N ILE A 129 7.34 -7.45 1.77
CA ILE A 129 7.99 -8.35 2.72
C ILE A 129 9.52 -8.26 2.59
N GLY A 130 10.03 -8.22 1.37
CA GLY A 130 11.46 -8.09 1.10
C GLY A 130 12.03 -6.76 1.61
N SER A 131 11.39 -5.66 1.28
CA SER A 131 11.77 -4.32 1.72
C SER A 131 11.71 -4.17 3.25
N LEU A 132 10.61 -4.62 3.86
CA LEU A 132 10.46 -4.57 5.32
C LEU A 132 11.54 -5.40 6.03
N ARG A 133 11.82 -6.62 5.56
CA ARG A 133 12.88 -7.46 6.13
C ARG A 133 14.25 -6.83 6.03
N SER A 134 14.55 -6.19 4.89
CA SER A 134 15.81 -5.50 4.67
C SER A 134 15.99 -4.34 5.65
N ILE A 135 14.96 -3.50 5.82
CA ILE A 135 15.03 -2.33 6.70
C ILE A 135 15.08 -2.75 8.18
N VAL A 136 14.28 -3.72 8.60
CA VAL A 136 14.31 -4.26 9.99
C VAL A 136 15.71 -4.77 10.35
N GLY A 137 16.37 -5.47 9.42
CA GLY A 137 17.74 -5.97 9.65
C GLY A 137 18.82 -4.91 9.81
N HIS A 138 18.53 -3.63 9.52
CA HIS A 138 19.44 -2.49 9.66
C HIS A 138 19.05 -1.54 10.80
N MET A 139 18.02 -1.84 11.56
CA MET A 139 17.53 -1.03 12.68
C MET A 139 17.57 -1.84 13.96
N THR A 140 17.73 -1.17 15.11
CA THR A 140 17.59 -1.84 16.41
C THR A 140 16.12 -1.91 16.81
N ILE A 141 15.75 -2.88 17.64
CA ILE A 141 14.38 -3.01 18.16
C ILE A 141 13.91 -1.73 18.88
N THR A 142 14.83 -1.04 19.55
CA THR A 142 14.56 0.24 20.21
C THR A 142 14.18 1.32 19.19
N ASP A 143 14.90 1.41 18.07
CA ASP A 143 14.60 2.36 17.00
C ASP A 143 13.29 2.02 16.31
N LEU A 144 13.03 0.72 16.06
CA LEU A 144 11.77 0.25 15.47
C LEU A 144 10.53 0.68 16.28
N ILE A 145 10.65 0.71 17.62
CA ILE A 145 9.55 1.09 18.51
C ILE A 145 9.45 2.60 18.67
N SER A 146 10.61 3.28 18.84
CA SER A 146 10.67 4.70 19.16
C SER A 146 10.39 5.57 17.94
N ASP A 147 10.80 5.14 16.74
CA ASP A 147 10.69 5.89 15.50
C ASP A 147 9.98 5.08 14.40
N ARG A 148 8.71 4.78 14.64
CA ARG A 148 7.87 4.04 13.68
C ARG A 148 7.70 4.80 12.35
N ASP A 149 7.75 6.13 12.40
CA ASP A 149 7.60 6.96 11.21
C ASP A 149 8.83 6.82 10.30
N ALA A 150 10.03 6.79 10.90
CA ALA A 150 11.26 6.52 10.14
C ALA A 150 11.26 5.12 9.53
N LEU A 151 10.84 4.10 10.29
CA LEU A 151 10.68 2.74 9.76
C LEU A 151 9.73 2.73 8.56
N GLN A 152 8.55 3.32 8.72
CA GLN A 152 7.53 3.39 7.66
C GLN A 152 8.07 4.09 6.41
N GLN A 153 8.75 5.24 6.57
CA GLN A 153 9.32 6.00 5.46
C GLN A 153 10.42 5.23 4.74
N ASN A 154 11.35 4.62 5.48
CA ASN A 154 12.44 3.83 4.89
C ASN A 154 11.91 2.64 4.09
N VAL A 155 10.91 1.92 4.63
CA VAL A 155 10.26 0.80 3.92
C VAL A 155 9.50 1.30 2.69
N PHE A 156 8.81 2.43 2.80
CA PHE A 156 8.09 3.03 1.68
C PHE A 156 9.05 3.40 0.54
N ASP A 157 10.15 4.07 0.84
CA ASP A 157 11.12 4.52 -0.16
C ASP A 157 11.83 3.35 -0.85
N ASP A 158 12.22 2.32 -0.10
CA ASP A 158 12.80 1.10 -0.65
C ASP A 158 11.79 0.34 -1.53
N ALA A 159 10.60 0.08 -1.01
CA ALA A 159 9.56 -0.62 -1.74
C ALA A 159 9.09 0.13 -2.99
N LYS A 160 9.03 1.47 -2.96
CA LYS A 160 8.62 2.32 -4.08
C LYS A 160 9.46 2.06 -5.33
N SER A 161 10.77 1.89 -5.18
CA SER A 161 11.67 1.61 -6.31
C SER A 161 11.39 0.24 -6.94
N VAL A 162 11.15 -0.76 -6.12
CA VAL A 162 10.84 -2.13 -6.55
C VAL A 162 9.46 -2.19 -7.22
N MET A 163 8.46 -1.51 -6.63
CA MET A 163 7.10 -1.42 -7.16
C MET A 163 7.04 -0.70 -8.50
N ALA A 164 7.76 0.42 -8.66
CA ALA A 164 7.81 1.17 -9.91
C ALA A 164 8.31 0.30 -11.08
N ASN A 165 9.31 -0.56 -10.86
CA ASN A 165 9.80 -1.52 -11.85
C ASN A 165 8.75 -2.58 -12.25
N MET A 166 7.75 -2.80 -11.41
CA MET A 166 6.62 -3.69 -11.70
C MET A 166 5.43 -2.96 -12.32
N GLY A 167 5.50 -1.63 -12.41
CA GLY A 167 4.40 -0.78 -12.86
C GLY A 167 3.33 -0.57 -11.78
N LEU A 168 3.68 -0.79 -10.52
CA LEU A 168 2.82 -0.61 -9.36
C LEU A 168 3.20 0.64 -8.58
N GLU A 169 2.24 1.18 -7.85
CA GLU A 169 2.40 2.35 -6.99
C GLU A 169 1.83 2.05 -5.61
N ILE A 170 2.53 2.52 -4.57
CA ILE A 170 2.08 2.43 -3.19
C ILE A 170 1.42 3.75 -2.84
N ASP A 171 0.13 3.73 -2.54
CA ASP A 171 -0.60 4.92 -2.09
C ASP A 171 -0.38 5.15 -0.59
N VAL A 172 -0.44 4.08 0.20
CA VAL A 172 -0.31 4.12 1.66
C VAL A 172 0.46 2.89 2.12
N LEU A 173 1.36 3.08 3.06
CA LEU A 173 1.99 2.03 3.86
C LEU A 173 1.85 2.39 5.32
N GLN A 174 1.42 1.47 6.16
CA GLN A 174 1.26 1.68 7.59
C GLN A 174 1.76 0.48 8.38
N ILE A 175 2.62 0.73 9.37
CA ILE A 175 3.04 -0.29 10.34
C ILE A 175 1.95 -0.41 11.41
N SER A 176 1.41 -1.61 11.55
CA SER A 176 0.29 -1.89 12.48
C SER A 176 0.79 -2.29 13.84
N GLU A 177 1.71 -3.25 13.91
CA GLU A 177 2.16 -3.85 15.16
C GLU A 177 3.63 -4.28 15.05
N ILE A 178 4.37 -4.11 16.14
CA ILE A 178 5.74 -4.60 16.30
C ILE A 178 5.77 -5.38 17.61
N THR A 179 6.12 -6.66 17.53
CA THR A 179 6.20 -7.58 18.68
C THR A 179 7.48 -8.39 18.61
N ASP A 180 7.90 -8.95 19.72
CA ASP A 180 9.02 -9.89 19.81
C ASP A 180 8.61 -11.17 20.56
N GLU A 181 9.21 -12.29 20.19
CA GLU A 181 8.94 -13.57 20.86
C GLU A 181 9.63 -13.68 22.24
N GLY A 182 10.68 -12.91 22.47
CA GLY A 182 11.54 -13.01 23.66
C GLY A 182 11.11 -12.15 24.85
N GLY A 183 10.06 -11.32 24.73
CA GLY A 183 9.66 -10.37 25.77
C GLY A 183 10.67 -9.24 26.00
N TYR A 184 11.53 -8.99 25.02
CA TYR A 184 12.54 -7.94 25.09
C TYR A 184 11.88 -6.56 25.13
N ILE A 185 10.83 -6.35 24.31
CA ILE A 185 10.05 -5.10 24.27
C ILE A 185 9.45 -4.82 25.66
N GLU A 186 8.87 -5.84 26.30
CA GLU A 186 8.31 -5.71 27.66
C GLU A 186 9.41 -5.38 28.69
N SER A 187 10.57 -6.02 28.57
CA SER A 187 11.70 -5.80 29.49
C SER A 187 12.30 -4.39 29.39
N LEU A 188 12.24 -3.74 28.23
CA LEU A 188 12.66 -2.35 28.04
C LEU A 188 11.80 -1.35 28.84
N GLY A 189 10.53 -1.66 29.05
CA GLY A 189 9.61 -0.82 29.83
C GLY A 189 9.78 -0.91 31.34
N VAL A 190 10.30 -2.02 31.85
CA VAL A 190 10.40 -2.29 33.29
C VAL A 190 11.23 -1.26 34.06
N PRO A 191 12.46 -0.86 33.64
CA PRO A 191 13.25 0.13 34.35
C PRO A 191 12.54 1.49 34.44
N GLU A 192 11.87 1.90 33.38
CA GLU A 192 11.14 3.17 33.35
C GLU A 192 9.91 3.16 34.24
N GLN A 193 9.15 2.06 34.26
CA GLN A 193 8.04 1.90 35.18
C GLN A 193 8.49 1.97 36.64
N GLN A 194 9.60 1.31 36.98
CA GLN A 194 10.16 1.35 38.33
C GLN A 194 10.65 2.76 38.69
N ARG A 195 11.22 3.50 37.75
CA ARG A 195 11.63 4.89 37.96
C ARG A 195 10.44 5.78 38.28
N VAL A 196 9.39 5.70 37.45
CA VAL A 196 8.15 6.46 37.63
C VAL A 196 7.49 6.11 38.99
N GLU A 197 7.42 4.84 39.35
CA GLU A 197 6.86 4.39 40.61
C GLU A 197 7.67 4.91 41.82
N LYS A 198 8.99 4.86 41.75
CA LYS A 198 9.89 5.44 42.77
C LYS A 198 9.65 6.95 42.92
N ASP A 199 9.61 7.68 41.81
CA ASP A 199 9.40 9.14 41.82
C ASP A 199 8.00 9.50 42.39
N ALA A 200 6.98 8.73 42.03
CA ALA A 200 5.65 8.90 42.60
C ALA A 200 5.59 8.60 44.09
N ARG A 201 6.36 7.59 44.55
CA ARG A 201 6.47 7.25 45.99
C ARG A 201 7.17 8.35 46.78
N ILE A 202 8.26 8.91 46.23
CA ILE A 202 8.98 10.04 46.83
C ILE A 202 8.07 11.28 46.90
N ALA A 203 7.34 11.60 45.83
CA ALA A 203 6.43 12.74 45.81
C ALA A 203 5.32 12.61 46.84
N ARG A 204 4.72 11.41 46.98
CA ARG A 204 3.71 11.10 48.01
C ARG A 204 4.28 11.26 49.43
N ALA A 205 5.48 10.72 49.68
CA ALA A 205 6.12 10.81 51.00
C ALA A 205 6.43 12.28 51.38
N ASN A 206 6.86 13.09 50.42
CA ASN A 206 7.12 14.53 50.64
C ASN A 206 5.81 15.28 50.92
N ALA A 207 4.77 15.05 50.13
CA ALA A 207 3.44 15.66 50.37
C ALA A 207 2.86 15.27 51.72
N GLU A 208 3.04 14.03 52.18
CA GLU A 208 2.57 13.56 53.50
C GLU A 208 3.38 14.23 54.65
N ARG A 209 4.69 14.42 54.47
CA ARG A 209 5.49 15.20 55.46
C ARG A 209 5.07 16.64 55.53
N GLU A 210 4.91 17.31 54.40
CA GLU A 210 4.43 18.72 54.36
C GLU A 210 3.07 18.87 55.01
N ALA A 211 2.14 17.94 54.76
CA ALA A 211 0.82 17.94 55.38
C ALA A 211 0.90 17.74 56.91
N LYS A 212 1.75 16.84 57.40
CA LYS A 212 1.96 16.63 58.82
C LYS A 212 2.63 17.85 59.49
N ASP A 213 3.66 18.43 58.85
CA ASP A 213 4.32 19.62 59.36
C ASP A 213 3.34 20.82 59.45
N ALA A 214 2.49 20.99 58.43
CA ALA A 214 1.44 22.00 58.44
C ALA A 214 0.41 21.76 59.56
N GLU A 215 0.00 20.50 59.77
CA GLU A 215 -0.90 20.12 60.84
C GLU A 215 -0.30 20.40 62.23
N VAL A 216 0.99 20.01 62.45
CA VAL A 216 1.69 20.25 63.71
C VAL A 216 1.81 21.78 63.98
N THR A 217 2.20 22.55 62.96
CA THR A 217 2.31 24.03 63.05
C THR A 217 0.95 24.67 63.41
N SER A 218 -0.13 24.23 62.76
CA SER A 218 -1.49 24.70 63.05
C SER A 218 -1.93 24.37 64.48
N ARG A 219 -1.65 23.14 64.95
CA ARG A 219 -1.96 22.74 66.35
C ARG A 219 -1.16 23.57 67.38
N GLN A 220 0.11 23.90 67.13
CA GLN A 220 0.93 24.70 67.99
C GLN A 220 0.36 26.14 68.10
N GLN A 221 -0.03 26.74 66.95
CA GLN A 221 -0.64 28.07 66.94
C GLN A 221 -1.97 28.14 67.67
N ILE A 222 -2.76 27.05 67.70
CA ILE A 222 -4.01 26.97 68.47
C ILE A 222 -3.74 26.83 69.96
N ALA A 223 -2.67 26.14 70.37
CA ALA A 223 -2.33 25.91 71.77
C ALA A 223 -1.68 27.15 72.46
N GLU A 224 -1.12 28.06 71.67
CA GLU A 224 -0.53 29.36 72.14
C GLU A 224 -1.53 30.52 72.27
N ARG A 225 -2.80 30.29 71.89
CA ARG A 225 -3.91 31.24 72.07
C ARG A 225 -4.78 30.88 73.27
#